data_d1f41c1e4e058353b5637bfa89cd99f6
#
_entry.id   d1f41c1e4e058353b5637bfa89cd99f6
#
_cell.length_a   1.000
_cell.length_b   1.000
_cell.length_c   1.000
_cell.angle_alpha   90.00
_cell.angle_beta   90.00
_cell.angle_gamma   90.00
#
_symmetry.space_group_name_H-M   'P 1'
#
loop_
_entity.id
_entity.type
_entity.pdbx_description
1 polymer ?
#
loop_
_entity_poly.entity_id
_entity_poly.type
_entity_poly.pdbx_seq_one_letter_code
_entity_poly.pdbx_strand_id
1 'polypeptide(L)'
;FGAGSRVAKTNTRKISAVAKGSLKPAKYSQLLFRMIDFYAPKQIIELGTSLGITTAYLASANPAARVTTFEGSTAVAQIAGQNHQLLGLKNIILHQGNFDTELPKWLAQNKSIDFAFIDGNHAFKPTVAYFEALLEVVH
;
A
#
# COMPACT_ATOMS: atom_id res chain seq x y z
N PHE A 1 10.32 11.30 4.91
CA PHE A 1 11.32 10.78 3.97
C PHE A 1 10.97 9.32 3.66
N GLY A 2 10.27 9.05 2.55
CA GLY A 2 10.10 7.69 2.02
C GLY A 2 11.43 7.12 1.51
N ALA A 3 11.49 5.82 1.20
CA ALA A 3 12.67 5.10 0.69
C ALA A 3 13.14 5.60 -0.68
N GLY A 4 13.39 6.85 -0.86
CA GLY A 4 13.90 7.57 -2.03
C GLY A 4 13.56 6.94 -3.40
N SER A 5 12.92 7.68 -4.28
CA SER A 5 12.71 7.21 -5.65
C SER A 5 14.04 7.18 -6.40
N ARG A 6 14.40 6.07 -7.06
CA ARG A 6 15.56 5.98 -7.95
C ARG A 6 15.50 6.96 -9.14
N VAL A 7 14.33 7.52 -9.43
CA VAL A 7 14.04 8.32 -10.63
C VAL A 7 14.03 9.83 -10.37
N ALA A 8 13.97 10.31 -9.12
CA ALA A 8 13.84 11.73 -8.85
C ALA A 8 14.79 12.21 -7.74
N LYS A 9 15.63 13.18 -8.09
CA LYS A 9 16.65 13.82 -7.22
C LYS A 9 16.15 15.08 -6.48
N THR A 10 14.89 15.49 -6.61
CA THR A 10 14.34 16.72 -6.01
C THR A 10 13.19 16.41 -5.04
N ASN A 11 13.13 17.19 -3.94
CA ASN A 11 12.07 17.06 -2.92
C ASN A 11 10.69 17.56 -3.40
N THR A 12 10.62 18.34 -4.46
CA THR A 12 9.36 18.83 -5.05
C THR A 12 9.09 18.08 -6.35
N ARG A 13 8.00 17.32 -6.40
CA ARG A 13 7.58 16.56 -7.59
C ARG A 13 6.19 16.98 -8.03
N LYS A 14 5.99 17.11 -9.34
CA LYS A 14 4.63 17.22 -9.91
C LYS A 14 3.88 15.90 -9.68
N ILE A 15 2.63 15.95 -9.28
CA ILE A 15 1.76 14.77 -9.09
C ILE A 15 1.76 13.88 -10.36
N SER A 16 1.75 14.50 -11.56
CA SER A 16 1.85 13.78 -12.82
C SER A 16 3.14 12.98 -13.00
N ALA A 17 4.26 13.44 -12.43
CA ALA A 17 5.53 12.69 -12.47
C ALA A 17 5.52 11.52 -11.48
N VAL A 18 4.91 11.68 -10.30
CA VAL A 18 4.68 10.58 -9.36
C VAL A 18 3.76 9.54 -10.01
N ALA A 19 2.67 9.98 -10.63
CA ALA A 19 1.74 9.09 -11.32
C ALA A 19 2.45 8.28 -12.43
N LYS A 20 3.23 8.92 -13.30
CA LYS A 20 3.97 8.23 -14.37
C LYS A 20 4.97 7.20 -13.86
N GLY A 21 5.58 7.44 -12.68
CA GLY A 21 6.59 6.55 -12.10
C GLY A 21 6.04 5.42 -11.24
N SER A 22 4.83 5.55 -10.71
CA SER A 22 4.25 4.61 -9.74
C SER A 22 2.97 3.93 -10.21
N LEU A 23 2.29 4.46 -11.23
CA LEU A 23 1.09 3.82 -11.75
C LEU A 23 1.43 2.53 -12.50
N LYS A 24 0.90 1.44 -12.00
CA LYS A 24 0.92 0.17 -12.74
C LYS A 24 -0.04 0.21 -13.94
N PRO A 25 0.25 -0.52 -15.03
CA PRO A 25 -0.76 -0.78 -16.05
C PRO A 25 -2.05 -1.30 -15.43
N ALA A 26 -3.19 -0.80 -15.88
CA ALA A 26 -4.53 -1.11 -15.32
C ALA A 26 -4.78 -2.62 -15.17
N LYS A 27 -4.24 -3.44 -16.08
CA LYS A 27 -4.37 -4.91 -16.03
C LYS A 27 -3.90 -5.55 -14.73
N TYR A 28 -2.86 -4.98 -14.08
CA TYR A 28 -2.35 -5.51 -12.81
C TYR A 28 -3.25 -5.12 -11.63
N SER A 29 -3.73 -3.88 -11.59
CA SER A 29 -4.71 -3.47 -10.58
C SER A 29 -6.02 -4.24 -10.71
N GLN A 30 -6.46 -4.51 -11.95
CA GLN A 30 -7.63 -5.36 -12.24
C GLN A 30 -7.39 -6.82 -11.86
N LEU A 31 -6.16 -7.34 -11.98
CA LEU A 31 -5.81 -8.67 -11.49
C LEU A 31 -5.93 -8.73 -9.97
N LEU A 32 -5.35 -7.77 -9.26
CA LEU A 32 -5.45 -7.67 -7.81
C LEU A 32 -6.91 -7.57 -7.36
N PHE A 33 -7.73 -6.73 -8.02
CA PHE A 33 -9.17 -6.66 -7.76
C PHE A 33 -9.83 -8.04 -7.84
N ARG A 34 -9.61 -8.78 -8.93
CA ARG A 34 -10.19 -10.13 -9.11
C ARG A 34 -9.69 -11.13 -8.07
N MET A 35 -8.43 -11.04 -7.65
CA MET A 35 -7.90 -11.88 -6.56
C MET A 35 -8.61 -11.60 -5.24
N ILE A 36 -8.77 -10.33 -4.88
CA ILE A 36 -9.48 -9.95 -3.65
C ILE A 36 -10.95 -10.35 -3.70
N ASP A 37 -11.62 -10.14 -4.82
CA ASP A 37 -13.01 -10.55 -5.03
C ASP A 37 -13.19 -12.08 -4.91
N PHE A 38 -12.27 -12.85 -5.51
CA PHE A 38 -12.33 -14.32 -5.51
C PHE A 38 -11.99 -14.94 -4.14
N TYR A 39 -10.90 -14.50 -3.50
CA TYR A 39 -10.46 -15.06 -2.22
C TYR A 39 -11.17 -14.45 -1.01
N ALA A 40 -11.82 -13.31 -1.19
CA ALA A 40 -12.56 -12.57 -0.16
C ALA A 40 -11.80 -12.37 1.17
N PRO A 41 -10.52 -11.96 1.15
CA PRO A 41 -9.74 -11.73 2.36
C PRO A 41 -10.38 -10.65 3.21
N LYS A 42 -10.31 -10.78 4.55
CA LYS A 42 -10.86 -9.82 5.52
C LYS A 42 -9.84 -8.78 5.96
N GLN A 43 -8.57 -9.19 6.06
CA GLN A 43 -7.46 -8.33 6.48
C GLN A 43 -6.43 -8.26 5.35
N ILE A 44 -6.34 -7.11 4.71
CA ILE A 44 -5.43 -6.85 3.59
C ILE A 44 -4.38 -5.86 4.06
N ILE A 45 -3.11 -6.15 3.78
CA ILE A 45 -2.00 -5.20 3.99
C ILE A 45 -1.34 -4.84 2.67
N GLU A 46 -1.02 -3.55 2.51
CA GLU A 46 -0.28 -3.02 1.37
C GLU A 46 0.91 -2.20 1.86
N LEU A 47 2.11 -2.48 1.37
CA LEU A 47 3.30 -1.65 1.58
C LEU A 47 3.59 -0.85 0.31
N GLY A 48 3.31 0.47 0.35
CA GLY A 48 3.46 1.37 -0.77
C GLY A 48 2.13 1.88 -1.34
N THR A 49 1.47 2.76 -0.59
CA THR A 49 0.19 3.38 -1.00
C THR A 49 0.33 4.21 -2.27
N SER A 50 1.45 4.96 -2.40
CA SER A 50 1.64 5.95 -3.47
C SER A 50 0.42 6.88 -3.58
N LEU A 51 -0.16 7.07 -4.74
CA LEU A 51 -1.36 7.89 -4.96
C LEU A 51 -2.68 7.20 -4.57
N GLY A 52 -2.61 5.99 -3.99
CA GLY A 52 -3.77 5.24 -3.50
C GLY A 52 -4.59 4.53 -4.57
N ILE A 53 -4.08 4.42 -5.80
CA ILE A 53 -4.83 3.80 -6.91
C ILE A 53 -4.97 2.29 -6.69
N THR A 54 -3.87 1.57 -6.41
CA THR A 54 -3.92 0.13 -6.14
C THR A 54 -4.73 -0.15 -4.87
N THR A 55 -4.52 0.64 -3.82
CA THR A 55 -5.31 0.58 -2.57
C THR A 55 -6.81 0.67 -2.85
N ALA A 56 -7.22 1.59 -3.76
CA ALA A 56 -8.63 1.74 -4.14
C ALA A 56 -9.18 0.48 -4.82
N TYR A 57 -8.41 -0.19 -5.68
CA TYR A 57 -8.82 -1.47 -6.27
C TYR A 57 -8.97 -2.56 -5.22
N LEU A 58 -8.02 -2.68 -4.28
CA LEU A 58 -8.08 -3.64 -3.18
C LEU A 58 -9.32 -3.41 -2.31
N ALA A 59 -9.57 -2.15 -1.93
CA ALA A 59 -10.68 -1.78 -1.05
C ALA A 59 -12.06 -1.91 -1.72
N SER A 60 -12.15 -1.60 -3.01
CA SER A 60 -13.40 -1.70 -3.77
C SER A 60 -13.81 -3.14 -4.07
N ALA A 61 -12.84 -4.06 -4.18
CA ALA A 61 -13.10 -5.46 -4.48
C ALA A 61 -13.81 -6.19 -3.33
N ASN A 62 -13.51 -5.83 -2.08
CA ASN A 62 -14.21 -6.35 -0.91
C ASN A 62 -14.47 -5.22 0.10
N PRO A 63 -15.61 -4.54 0.04
CA PRO A 63 -15.97 -3.47 0.97
C PRO A 63 -16.05 -3.90 2.44
N ALA A 64 -16.21 -5.20 2.72
CA ALA A 64 -16.21 -5.75 4.07
C ALA A 64 -14.80 -6.01 4.62
N ALA A 65 -13.79 -6.01 3.77
CA ALA A 65 -12.39 -6.15 4.17
C ALA A 65 -11.86 -4.86 4.80
N ARG A 66 -10.88 -4.99 5.68
CA ARG A 66 -10.05 -3.88 6.15
C ARG A 66 -8.76 -3.84 5.34
N VAL A 67 -8.51 -2.75 4.63
CA VAL A 67 -7.26 -2.51 3.89
C VAL A 67 -6.39 -1.59 4.71
N THR A 68 -5.27 -2.11 5.21
CA THR A 68 -4.23 -1.31 5.88
C THR A 68 -3.11 -1.05 4.88
N THR A 69 -2.79 0.23 4.64
CA THR A 69 -1.76 0.62 3.67
C THR A 69 -0.75 1.58 4.29
N PHE A 70 0.50 1.51 3.84
CA PHE A 70 1.62 2.28 4.39
C PHE A 70 2.27 3.15 3.32
N GLU A 71 2.52 4.44 3.68
CA GLU A 71 3.20 5.41 2.80
C GLU A 71 4.24 6.22 3.57
N GLY A 72 5.47 6.23 3.08
CA GLY A 72 6.58 6.95 3.72
C GLY A 72 6.56 8.46 3.52
N SER A 73 5.93 8.95 2.45
CA SER A 73 5.88 10.38 2.12
C SER A 73 4.58 11.02 2.60
N THR A 74 4.68 11.98 3.52
CA THR A 74 3.52 12.74 4.04
C THR A 74 2.69 13.36 2.91
N ALA A 75 3.35 14.02 1.96
CA ALA A 75 2.64 14.70 0.87
C ALA A 75 1.90 13.70 -0.05
N VAL A 76 2.49 12.53 -0.30
CA VAL A 76 1.87 11.49 -1.13
C VAL A 76 0.72 10.82 -0.36
N ALA A 77 0.90 10.54 0.93
CA ALA A 77 -0.13 9.99 1.79
C ALA A 77 -1.37 10.89 1.88
N GLN A 78 -1.17 12.22 1.96
CA GLN A 78 -2.28 13.18 1.95
C GLN A 78 -3.08 13.11 0.65
N ILE A 79 -2.41 13.03 -0.51
CA ILE A 79 -3.08 12.91 -1.82
C ILE A 79 -3.85 11.58 -1.90
N ALA A 80 -3.23 10.48 -1.45
CA ALA A 80 -3.91 9.18 -1.41
C ALA A 80 -5.17 9.23 -0.55
N GLY A 81 -5.09 9.83 0.65
CA GLY A 81 -6.25 10.01 1.53
C GLY A 81 -7.38 10.81 0.88
N GLN A 82 -7.06 11.90 0.18
CA GLN A 82 -8.04 12.69 -0.58
C GLN A 82 -8.69 11.86 -1.69
N ASN A 83 -7.90 11.08 -2.45
CA ASN A 83 -8.41 10.20 -3.49
C ASN A 83 -9.36 9.14 -2.92
N HIS A 84 -9.01 8.51 -1.78
CA HIS A 84 -9.87 7.53 -1.13
C HIS A 84 -11.20 8.14 -0.66
N GLN A 85 -11.16 9.36 -0.10
CA GLN A 85 -12.38 10.11 0.29
C GLN A 85 -13.26 10.44 -0.91
N LEU A 86 -12.69 10.94 -2.00
CA LEU A 86 -13.41 11.25 -3.24
C LEU A 86 -14.08 10.01 -3.85
N LEU A 87 -13.46 8.82 -3.69
CA LEU A 87 -14.02 7.54 -4.12
C LEU A 87 -15.02 6.93 -3.11
N GLY A 88 -15.24 7.56 -1.96
CA GLY A 88 -16.16 7.09 -0.93
C GLY A 88 -15.70 5.80 -0.22
N LEU A 89 -14.41 5.48 -0.25
CA LEU A 89 -13.84 4.28 0.34
C LEU A 89 -13.67 4.46 1.86
N LYS A 90 -14.35 3.64 2.65
CA LYS A 90 -14.40 3.76 4.13
C LYS A 90 -13.64 2.65 4.85
N ASN A 91 -13.16 1.66 4.12
CA ASN A 91 -12.52 0.45 4.64
C ASN A 91 -10.99 0.50 4.54
N ILE A 92 -10.38 1.69 4.37
CA ILE A 92 -8.94 1.89 4.24
C ILE A 92 -8.41 2.58 5.51
N ILE A 93 -7.32 2.04 6.05
CA ILE A 93 -6.51 2.65 7.10
C ILE A 93 -5.13 2.95 6.52
N LEU A 94 -4.78 4.23 6.41
CA LEU A 94 -3.50 4.67 5.89
C LEU A 94 -2.56 5.03 7.04
N HIS A 95 -1.44 4.31 7.14
CA HIS A 95 -0.34 4.58 8.05
C HIS A 95 0.75 5.36 7.32
N GLN A 96 1.07 6.54 7.87
CA GLN A 96 2.14 7.37 7.36
C GLN A 96 3.42 7.13 8.15
N GLY A 97 4.51 6.83 7.46
CA GLY A 97 5.83 6.67 8.06
C GLY A 97 6.71 5.66 7.33
N ASN A 98 7.95 5.55 7.81
CA ASN A 98 8.88 4.56 7.27
C ASN A 98 8.41 3.14 7.58
N PHE A 99 8.42 2.25 6.61
CA PHE A 99 8.03 0.85 6.77
C PHE A 99 8.87 0.13 7.83
N ASP A 100 10.17 0.41 7.90
CA ASP A 100 11.08 -0.18 8.88
C ASP A 100 10.68 0.10 10.33
N THR A 101 9.94 1.19 10.56
CA THR A 101 9.47 1.58 11.89
C THR A 101 7.99 1.31 12.12
N GLU A 102 7.16 1.53 11.11
CA GLU A 102 5.69 1.43 11.26
C GLU A 102 5.17 0.01 11.12
N LEU A 103 5.76 -0.80 10.21
CA LEU A 103 5.33 -2.19 10.02
C LEU A 103 5.53 -3.05 11.28
N PRO A 104 6.70 -3.04 11.97
CA PRO A 104 6.86 -3.81 13.21
C PRO A 104 5.90 -3.41 14.32
N LYS A 105 5.61 -2.10 14.47
CA LYS A 105 4.63 -1.61 15.46
C LYS A 105 3.24 -2.14 15.16
N TRP A 106 2.86 -2.13 13.89
CA TRP A 106 1.56 -2.64 13.46
C TRP A 106 1.45 -4.16 13.66
N LEU A 107 2.48 -4.92 13.27
CA LEU A 107 2.55 -6.38 13.44
C LEU A 107 2.52 -6.80 14.92
N ALA A 108 3.04 -6.00 15.84
CA ALA A 108 2.94 -6.26 17.27
C ALA A 108 1.49 -6.34 17.77
N GLN A 109 0.58 -5.62 17.12
CA GLN A 109 -0.83 -5.51 17.48
C GLN A 109 -1.78 -6.33 16.58
N ASN A 110 -1.29 -6.78 15.42
CA ASN A 110 -2.08 -7.47 14.40
C ASN A 110 -1.41 -8.80 14.06
N LYS A 111 -2.03 -9.90 14.46
CA LYS A 111 -1.43 -11.26 14.39
C LYS A 111 -2.00 -12.12 13.27
N SER A 112 -2.89 -11.56 12.43
CA SER A 112 -3.47 -12.30 11.32
C SER A 112 -3.77 -11.36 10.17
N ILE A 113 -3.29 -11.72 8.98
CA ILE A 113 -3.62 -11.09 7.71
C ILE A 113 -3.93 -12.18 6.68
N ASP A 114 -4.85 -11.91 5.77
CA ASP A 114 -5.28 -12.88 4.76
C ASP A 114 -4.63 -12.60 3.39
N PHE A 115 -4.17 -11.36 3.18
CA PHE A 115 -3.55 -10.93 1.92
C PHE A 115 -2.52 -9.83 2.15
N ALA A 116 -1.33 -9.99 1.58
CA ALA A 116 -0.25 -9.01 1.64
C ALA A 116 0.20 -8.61 0.23
N PHE A 117 0.33 -7.30 -0.01
CA PHE A 117 0.86 -6.73 -1.25
C PHE A 117 2.04 -5.81 -0.96
N ILE A 118 3.23 -6.19 -1.42
CA ILE A 118 4.47 -5.43 -1.21
C ILE A 118 4.84 -4.72 -2.51
N ASP A 119 4.65 -3.39 -2.53
CA ASP A 119 4.92 -2.53 -3.69
C ASP A 119 5.69 -1.24 -3.30
N GLY A 120 6.50 -1.32 -2.29
CA GLY A 120 7.32 -0.19 -1.83
C GLY A 120 8.73 -0.59 -1.43
N ASN A 121 9.64 0.39 -1.39
CA ASN A 121 11.04 0.19 -1.02
C ASN A 121 11.71 -0.97 -1.79
N HIS A 122 11.79 -0.86 -3.11
CA HIS A 122 12.27 -1.90 -4.04
C HIS A 122 13.75 -2.27 -3.88
N ALA A 123 14.35 -2.08 -2.71
CA ALA A 123 15.67 -2.57 -2.37
C ALA A 123 15.58 -4.02 -1.87
N PHE A 124 16.53 -4.88 -2.29
CA PHE A 124 16.47 -6.32 -2.03
C PHE A 124 16.33 -6.66 -0.54
N LYS A 125 17.26 -6.16 0.30
CA LYS A 125 17.26 -6.49 1.74
C LYS A 125 15.97 -6.09 2.47
N PRO A 126 15.47 -4.85 2.37
CA PRO A 126 14.21 -4.47 3.00
C PRO A 126 13.02 -5.27 2.49
N THR A 127 12.93 -5.52 1.18
CA THR A 127 11.81 -6.29 0.60
C THR A 127 11.75 -7.70 1.17
N VAL A 128 12.91 -8.38 1.30
CA VAL A 128 12.99 -9.71 1.92
C VAL A 128 12.57 -9.66 3.38
N ALA A 129 13.08 -8.68 4.15
CA ALA A 129 12.73 -8.53 5.56
C ALA A 129 11.22 -8.27 5.78
N TYR A 130 10.58 -7.44 4.92
CA TYR A 130 9.13 -7.23 4.99
C TYR A 130 8.35 -8.51 4.65
N PHE A 131 8.79 -9.23 3.63
CA PHE A 131 8.18 -10.50 3.24
C PHE A 131 8.25 -11.53 4.37
N GLU A 132 9.42 -11.73 4.96
CA GLU A 132 9.62 -12.66 6.09
C GLU A 132 8.75 -12.27 7.29
N ALA A 133 8.72 -10.98 7.67
CA ALA A 133 7.90 -10.50 8.77
C ALA A 133 6.39 -10.69 8.53
N LEU A 134 5.93 -10.55 7.28
CA LEU A 134 4.53 -10.75 6.92
C LEU A 134 4.16 -12.23 6.87
N LEU A 135 5.09 -13.13 6.47
CA LEU A 135 4.85 -14.57 6.45
C LEU A 135 4.51 -15.14 7.82
N GLU A 136 5.02 -14.55 8.90
CA GLU A 136 4.73 -15.00 10.26
C GLU A 136 3.27 -14.80 10.69
N VAL A 137 2.52 -13.95 9.98
CA VAL A 137 1.15 -13.55 10.32
C VAL A 137 0.13 -13.77 9.19
N VAL A 138 0.57 -14.23 8.01
CA VAL A 138 -0.34 -14.61 6.91
C VAL A 138 -0.87 -16.02 7.17
N HIS A 139 -2.20 -16.16 7.08
CA HIS A 139 -2.91 -17.44 7.28
C HIS A 139 -3.82 -17.76 6.12
#